data_27e3dc97ac2d258c8b53df75ccd3134b
#
_entry.id   27e3dc97ac2d258c8b53df75ccd3134b
#
_cell.length_a   1.000
_cell.length_b   1.000
_cell.length_c   1.000
_cell.angle_alpha   90.00
_cell.angle_beta   90.00
_cell.angle_gamma   90.00
#
_symmetry.space_group_name_H-M   'P 1'
#
loop_
_entity.id
_entity.type
_entity.pdbx_description
1 polymer ?
#
loop_
_entity_poly.entity_id
_entity_poly.type
_entity_poly.pdbx_seq_one_letter_code
_entity_poly.pdbx_strand_id
1 'polypeptide(L)'
;MKKIITFLLTIILVVSTNRTFAQTKDSSQIYKDAFSEQLQMLKGEKTISFKRAVFLTENAFNNGKLDYTTFCKEISTTGQQLKTLIKQRGLEKYKTAGNWAVFSFMMDSLPINNFKPCTYDFTDFMGDKDWTKMFVTKLMKTRSGNCHSLPTYYKILSEEIGAKAFLALAPNHLYIKHIDEKGQWTNVELTNGGFPRDQWIIKEMAIPIEAIKSEAYMKPLTDKESVALCMFDLANAYQFQFGYDDFVLNTANTALKYFPKCLPLIMTTSNCYRTFGITEQAKQNPNKEISKKYYLAYKEAQVKMNALGYKEETPEHYEEWVKNVEKEKQKGEVTTNNK
;
A
#
# COMPACT_ATOMS: atom_id res chain seq x y z
N MET A 1 28.33 38.79 31.07
CA MET A 1 28.12 38.86 29.63
C MET A 1 27.15 37.72 29.22
N LYS A 2 25.90 38.06 29.04
CA LYS A 2 24.84 37.08 28.67
C LYS A 2 24.90 36.88 27.17
N LYS A 3 25.17 35.65 26.70
CA LYS A 3 25.03 35.29 25.28
C LYS A 3 23.55 34.95 25.02
N ILE A 4 22.92 35.81 24.26
CA ILE A 4 21.58 35.62 23.70
C ILE A 4 21.75 34.63 22.53
N ILE A 5 21.19 33.43 22.68
CA ILE A 5 21.08 32.47 21.59
C ILE A 5 19.81 32.84 20.82
N THR A 6 20.02 33.45 19.67
CA THR A 6 18.96 33.74 18.71
C THR A 6 18.54 32.46 18.02
N PHE A 7 17.37 31.96 18.38
CA PHE A 7 16.73 30.82 17.72
C PHE A 7 16.17 31.32 16.36
N LEU A 8 16.88 30.99 15.28
CA LEU A 8 16.36 31.23 13.92
C LEU A 8 15.23 30.25 13.66
N LEU A 9 14.01 30.75 13.81
CA LEU A 9 12.82 30.08 13.26
C LEU A 9 12.92 30.14 11.73
N THR A 10 13.32 29.06 11.11
CA THR A 10 13.18 28.89 9.67
C THR A 10 11.69 28.70 9.38
N ILE A 11 11.02 29.79 9.06
CA ILE A 11 9.69 29.78 8.46
C ILE A 11 9.89 29.15 7.07
N ILE A 12 9.60 27.87 6.96
CA ILE A 12 9.39 27.23 5.66
C ILE A 12 8.11 27.85 5.12
N LEU A 13 8.30 28.85 4.26
CA LEU A 13 7.25 29.40 3.41
C LEU A 13 6.83 28.26 2.48
N VAL A 14 5.82 27.50 2.88
CA VAL A 14 5.09 26.63 1.96
C VAL A 14 4.41 27.60 1.00
N VAL A 15 5.12 27.92 -0.09
CA VAL A 15 4.50 28.47 -1.27
C VAL A 15 3.57 27.39 -1.78
N SER A 16 2.35 27.38 -1.25
CA SER A 16 1.21 26.75 -1.89
C SER A 16 1.06 27.45 -3.23
N THR A 17 1.78 26.96 -4.25
CA THR A 17 1.35 27.19 -5.61
C THR A 17 -0.08 26.67 -5.64
N ASN A 18 -1.04 27.58 -5.64
CA ASN A 18 -2.40 27.32 -6.01
C ASN A 18 -2.36 26.77 -7.46
N ARG A 19 -2.02 25.50 -7.62
CA ARG A 19 -2.44 24.73 -8.75
C ARG A 19 -3.94 24.54 -8.52
N THR A 20 -4.72 25.55 -8.91
CA THR A 20 -6.11 25.39 -9.27
C THR A 20 -6.12 24.42 -10.45
N PHE A 21 -5.97 23.12 -10.13
CA PHE A 21 -6.44 22.10 -11.02
C PHE A 21 -7.95 22.35 -11.09
N ALA A 22 -8.40 22.89 -12.22
CA ALA A 22 -9.82 22.85 -12.53
C ALA A 22 -10.19 21.36 -12.49
N GLN A 23 -10.70 20.93 -11.33
CA GLN A 23 -11.20 19.59 -11.11
C GLN A 23 -12.37 19.47 -12.09
N THR A 24 -12.14 18.79 -13.21
CA THR A 24 -13.25 18.49 -14.09
C THR A 24 -14.22 17.65 -13.28
N LYS A 25 -15.51 17.96 -13.38
CA LYS A 25 -16.60 17.25 -12.66
C LYS A 25 -16.50 15.73 -12.83
N ASP A 26 -15.87 15.27 -13.92
CA ASP A 26 -15.59 13.88 -14.25
C ASP A 26 -14.58 13.20 -13.31
N SER A 27 -13.46 13.84 -12.96
CA SER A 27 -12.43 13.18 -12.13
C SER A 27 -12.95 12.81 -10.74
N SER A 28 -13.70 13.70 -10.08
CA SER A 28 -14.27 13.39 -8.76
C SER A 28 -15.37 12.32 -8.83
N GLN A 29 -16.11 12.24 -9.95
CA GLN A 29 -17.14 11.23 -10.14
C GLN A 29 -16.52 9.83 -10.27
N ILE A 30 -15.39 9.69 -10.99
CA ILE A 30 -14.69 8.40 -11.15
C ILE A 30 -14.25 7.85 -9.79
N TYR A 31 -13.74 8.70 -8.90
CA TYR A 31 -13.40 8.29 -7.53
C TYR A 31 -14.63 7.85 -6.73
N LYS A 32 -15.76 8.57 -6.85
CA LYS A 32 -17.03 8.20 -6.19
C LYS A 32 -17.58 6.86 -6.71
N ASP A 33 -17.45 6.61 -8.00
CA ASP A 33 -17.87 5.35 -8.62
C ASP A 33 -16.99 4.20 -8.15
N ALA A 34 -15.67 4.40 -8.07
CA ALA A 34 -14.71 3.44 -7.52
C ALA A 34 -15.03 3.12 -6.05
N PHE A 35 -15.24 4.15 -5.22
CA PHE A 35 -15.66 4.00 -3.82
C PHE A 35 -16.97 3.19 -3.72
N SER A 36 -17.98 3.54 -4.52
CA SER A 36 -19.28 2.87 -4.50
C SER A 36 -19.15 1.38 -4.83
N GLU A 37 -18.38 1.02 -5.87
CA GLU A 37 -18.21 -0.38 -6.26
C GLU A 37 -17.41 -1.18 -5.22
N GLN A 38 -16.35 -0.63 -4.66
CA GLN A 38 -15.59 -1.26 -3.56
C GLN A 38 -16.48 -1.46 -2.32
N LEU A 39 -17.32 -0.47 -1.97
CA LEU A 39 -18.25 -0.59 -0.85
C LEU A 39 -19.32 -1.68 -1.10
N GLN A 40 -19.83 -1.81 -2.32
CA GLN A 40 -20.77 -2.89 -2.67
C GLN A 40 -20.15 -4.28 -2.48
N MET A 41 -18.86 -4.45 -2.80
CA MET A 41 -18.13 -5.70 -2.52
C MET A 41 -18.05 -5.96 -1.01
N LEU A 42 -17.73 -4.95 -0.22
CA LEU A 42 -17.61 -5.08 1.24
C LEU A 42 -18.95 -5.40 1.91
N LYS A 43 -20.04 -4.85 1.40
CA LYS A 43 -21.41 -5.15 1.86
C LYS A 43 -21.93 -6.52 1.42
N GLY A 44 -21.27 -7.16 0.45
CA GLY A 44 -21.74 -8.41 -0.16
C GLY A 44 -22.83 -8.21 -1.22
N GLU A 45 -23.05 -6.99 -1.69
CA GLU A 45 -23.94 -6.64 -2.79
C GLU A 45 -23.33 -7.00 -4.16
N LYS A 46 -21.99 -7.10 -4.19
CA LYS A 46 -21.20 -7.63 -5.31
C LYS A 46 -20.21 -8.69 -4.83
N THR A 47 -19.85 -9.60 -5.71
CA THR A 47 -18.77 -10.58 -5.45
C THR A 47 -17.47 -9.84 -5.15
N ILE A 48 -16.79 -10.26 -4.09
CA ILE A 48 -15.47 -9.74 -3.73
C ILE A 48 -14.48 -10.09 -4.86
N SER A 49 -13.77 -9.09 -5.34
CA SER A 49 -12.68 -9.23 -6.32
C SER A 49 -11.57 -8.25 -6.00
N PHE A 50 -10.49 -8.76 -5.43
CA PHE A 50 -9.31 -7.94 -5.12
C PHE A 50 -8.73 -7.29 -6.38
N LYS A 51 -8.58 -8.09 -7.47
CA LYS A 51 -8.16 -7.60 -8.78
C LYS A 51 -8.99 -6.40 -9.27
N ARG A 52 -10.32 -6.47 -9.11
CA ARG A 52 -11.22 -5.39 -9.51
C ARG A 52 -11.07 -4.17 -8.60
N ALA A 53 -10.95 -4.37 -7.29
CA ALA A 53 -10.79 -3.28 -6.33
C ALA A 53 -9.48 -2.49 -6.58
N VAL A 54 -8.37 -3.18 -6.85
CA VAL A 54 -7.10 -2.57 -7.25
C VAL A 54 -7.27 -1.76 -8.54
N PHE A 55 -7.86 -2.36 -9.58
CA PHE A 55 -8.08 -1.67 -10.85
C PHE A 55 -8.91 -0.40 -10.70
N LEU A 56 -9.96 -0.42 -9.87
CA LEU A 56 -10.83 0.75 -9.64
C LEU A 56 -10.04 1.93 -9.09
N THR A 57 -9.15 1.69 -8.11
CA THR A 57 -8.27 2.72 -7.53
C THR A 57 -7.34 3.31 -8.58
N GLU A 58 -6.64 2.44 -9.31
CA GLU A 58 -5.67 2.87 -10.33
C GLU A 58 -6.35 3.60 -11.50
N ASN A 59 -7.51 3.13 -11.91
CA ASN A 59 -8.30 3.76 -12.97
C ASN A 59 -8.83 5.14 -12.54
N ALA A 60 -9.26 5.29 -11.27
CA ALA A 60 -9.69 6.58 -10.75
C ALA A 60 -8.54 7.61 -10.78
N PHE A 61 -7.34 7.22 -10.34
CA PHE A 61 -6.16 8.08 -10.42
C PHE A 61 -5.79 8.47 -11.86
N ASN A 62 -5.98 7.55 -12.80
CA ASN A 62 -5.72 7.77 -14.22
C ASN A 62 -6.90 8.41 -14.98
N ASN A 63 -7.85 9.03 -14.26
CA ASN A 63 -9.03 9.71 -14.84
C ASN A 63 -9.87 8.82 -15.79
N GLY A 64 -10.04 7.54 -15.42
CA GLY A 64 -10.86 6.60 -16.18
C GLY A 64 -10.23 6.09 -17.49
N LYS A 65 -8.95 6.32 -17.72
CA LYS A 65 -8.26 6.01 -18.99
C LYS A 65 -7.71 4.59 -19.09
N LEU A 66 -7.79 3.79 -18.01
CA LEU A 66 -7.34 2.42 -18.04
C LEU A 66 -8.46 1.51 -18.60
N ASP A 67 -8.06 0.52 -19.39
CA ASP A 67 -9.00 -0.49 -19.92
C ASP A 67 -8.98 -1.76 -19.06
N TYR A 68 -10.12 -2.07 -18.43
CA TYR A 68 -10.27 -3.23 -17.56
C TYR A 68 -10.16 -4.55 -18.31
N THR A 69 -10.65 -4.58 -19.57
CA THR A 69 -10.60 -5.79 -20.40
C THR A 69 -9.16 -6.17 -20.73
N THR A 70 -8.35 -5.17 -21.12
CA THR A 70 -6.91 -5.36 -21.35
C THR A 70 -6.20 -5.79 -20.08
N PHE A 71 -6.46 -5.13 -18.95
CA PHE A 71 -5.87 -5.50 -17.65
C PHE A 71 -6.19 -6.96 -17.26
N CYS A 72 -7.45 -7.38 -17.39
CA CYS A 72 -7.84 -8.76 -17.13
C CYS A 72 -7.19 -9.75 -18.09
N LYS A 73 -7.11 -9.41 -19.39
CA LYS A 73 -6.50 -10.26 -20.41
C LYS A 73 -5.02 -10.50 -20.13
N GLU A 74 -4.27 -9.47 -19.77
CA GLU A 74 -2.83 -9.59 -19.45
C GLU A 74 -2.62 -10.49 -18.21
N ILE A 75 -3.42 -10.30 -17.15
CA ILE A 75 -3.37 -11.13 -15.95
C ILE A 75 -3.75 -12.59 -16.27
N SER A 76 -4.82 -12.81 -17.03
CA SER A 76 -5.26 -14.15 -17.40
C SER A 76 -4.23 -14.87 -18.29
N THR A 77 -3.60 -14.16 -19.23
CA THR A 77 -2.52 -14.71 -20.06
C THR A 77 -1.34 -15.13 -19.18
N THR A 78 -0.92 -14.29 -18.26
CA THR A 78 0.13 -14.63 -17.28
C THR A 78 -0.29 -15.83 -16.43
N GLY A 79 -1.54 -15.87 -15.97
CA GLY A 79 -2.07 -17.00 -15.19
C GLY A 79 -2.01 -18.33 -15.94
N GLN A 80 -2.33 -18.34 -17.25
CA GLN A 80 -2.21 -19.55 -18.08
C GLN A 80 -0.75 -19.99 -18.23
N GLN A 81 0.18 -19.04 -18.42
CA GLN A 81 1.62 -19.33 -18.47
C GLN A 81 2.12 -19.95 -17.16
N LEU A 82 1.67 -19.43 -16.01
CA LEU A 82 2.02 -19.96 -14.69
C LEU A 82 1.49 -21.38 -14.50
N LYS A 83 0.25 -21.68 -14.87
CA LYS A 83 -0.32 -23.04 -14.85
C LYS A 83 0.47 -23.99 -15.74
N THR A 84 0.86 -23.52 -16.92
CA THR A 84 1.72 -24.31 -17.84
C THR A 84 3.08 -24.57 -17.23
N LEU A 85 3.69 -23.59 -16.57
CA LEU A 85 4.98 -23.76 -15.88
C LEU A 85 4.89 -24.82 -14.77
N ILE A 86 3.83 -24.79 -13.95
CA ILE A 86 3.60 -25.78 -12.89
C ILE A 86 3.56 -27.20 -13.50
N LYS A 87 2.79 -27.38 -14.59
CA LYS A 87 2.66 -28.64 -15.28
C LYS A 87 3.99 -29.14 -15.89
N GLN A 88 4.71 -28.23 -16.57
CA GLN A 88 6.02 -28.57 -17.17
C GLN A 88 7.07 -29.00 -16.13
N ARG A 89 6.93 -28.51 -14.91
CA ARG A 89 7.80 -28.83 -13.77
C ARG A 89 7.32 -30.06 -12.96
N GLY A 90 6.15 -30.63 -13.29
CA GLY A 90 5.56 -31.75 -12.54
C GLY A 90 5.21 -31.41 -11.09
N LEU A 91 4.79 -30.15 -10.84
CA LEU A 91 4.56 -29.63 -9.48
C LEU A 91 3.10 -29.66 -9.06
N GLU A 92 2.17 -30.16 -9.88
CA GLU A 92 0.72 -30.13 -9.60
C GLU A 92 0.31 -30.83 -8.30
N LYS A 93 1.13 -31.76 -7.82
CA LYS A 93 0.90 -32.48 -6.56
C LYS A 93 1.15 -31.64 -5.30
N TYR A 94 1.85 -30.52 -5.41
CA TYR A 94 2.21 -29.67 -4.27
C TYR A 94 1.18 -28.58 -4.07
N LYS A 95 0.76 -28.35 -2.82
CA LYS A 95 -0.21 -27.32 -2.45
C LYS A 95 0.33 -25.92 -2.73
N THR A 96 1.64 -25.74 -2.63
CA THR A 96 2.35 -24.46 -2.81
C THR A 96 2.85 -24.23 -4.23
N ALA A 97 2.56 -25.13 -5.17
CA ALA A 97 3.01 -25.02 -6.57
C ALA A 97 2.64 -23.67 -7.21
N GLY A 98 1.42 -23.16 -6.92
CA GLY A 98 0.99 -21.87 -7.41
C GLY A 98 1.81 -20.71 -6.83
N ASN A 99 2.06 -20.72 -5.50
CA ASN A 99 2.89 -19.71 -4.85
C ASN A 99 4.33 -19.73 -5.39
N TRP A 100 4.88 -20.92 -5.59
CA TRP A 100 6.19 -21.08 -6.23
C TRP A 100 6.19 -20.48 -7.64
N ALA A 101 5.20 -20.80 -8.46
CA ALA A 101 5.15 -20.31 -9.83
C ALA A 101 5.05 -18.79 -9.92
N VAL A 102 4.20 -18.17 -9.07
CA VAL A 102 4.08 -16.69 -9.00
C VAL A 102 5.39 -16.07 -8.52
N PHE A 103 6.00 -16.62 -7.45
CA PHE A 103 7.29 -16.14 -6.96
C PHE A 103 8.36 -16.22 -8.05
N SER A 104 8.52 -17.39 -8.68
CA SER A 104 9.51 -17.57 -9.73
C SER A 104 9.27 -16.68 -10.95
N PHE A 105 8.02 -16.48 -11.37
CA PHE A 105 7.69 -15.52 -12.43
C PHE A 105 8.09 -14.09 -12.09
N MET A 106 7.93 -13.70 -10.81
CA MET A 106 8.24 -12.34 -10.39
C MET A 106 9.72 -12.12 -10.11
N MET A 107 10.41 -13.13 -9.54
CA MET A 107 11.76 -12.94 -8.99
C MET A 107 12.87 -13.62 -9.77
N ASP A 108 12.56 -14.68 -10.57
CA ASP A 108 13.56 -15.43 -11.32
C ASP A 108 13.58 -15.02 -12.79
N SER A 109 14.76 -15.14 -13.43
CA SER A 109 14.91 -14.94 -14.88
C SER A 109 14.46 -16.22 -15.62
N LEU A 110 13.25 -16.19 -16.18
CA LEU A 110 12.59 -17.32 -16.82
C LEU A 110 12.11 -16.98 -18.24
N PRO A 111 11.96 -17.98 -19.15
CA PRO A 111 11.38 -17.74 -20.47
C PRO A 111 9.98 -17.11 -20.43
N ILE A 112 9.14 -17.50 -19.46
CA ILE A 112 7.76 -17.01 -19.33
C ILE A 112 7.66 -15.52 -18.98
N ASN A 113 8.72 -14.92 -18.44
CA ASN A 113 8.80 -13.47 -18.19
C ASN A 113 9.81 -12.79 -19.12
N ASN A 114 10.17 -13.44 -20.24
CA ASN A 114 11.16 -12.96 -21.21
C ASN A 114 12.52 -12.66 -20.56
N PHE A 115 12.91 -13.44 -19.55
CA PHE A 115 14.14 -13.30 -18.77
C PHE A 115 14.25 -11.93 -18.06
N LYS A 116 13.10 -11.30 -17.80
CA LYS A 116 12.98 -10.00 -17.12
C LYS A 116 12.13 -10.15 -15.85
N PRO A 117 12.72 -10.54 -14.71
CA PRO A 117 12.04 -10.56 -13.43
C PRO A 117 11.60 -9.15 -13.02
N CYS A 118 10.72 -9.07 -12.05
CA CYS A 118 10.41 -7.80 -11.40
C CYS A 118 11.59 -7.34 -10.56
N THR A 119 11.81 -6.03 -10.51
CA THR A 119 12.85 -5.40 -9.70
C THR A 119 12.24 -4.42 -8.71
N TYR A 120 12.92 -4.18 -7.60
CA TYR A 120 12.49 -3.17 -6.65
C TYR A 120 12.92 -1.77 -7.13
N ASP A 121 11.99 -0.82 -7.09
CA ASP A 121 12.25 0.58 -7.45
C ASP A 121 12.67 1.38 -6.22
N PHE A 122 13.98 1.57 -6.07
CA PHE A 122 14.56 2.33 -4.97
C PHE A 122 14.50 3.85 -5.15
N THR A 123 14.05 4.34 -6.31
CA THR A 123 14.19 5.78 -6.63
C THR A 123 13.11 6.67 -5.99
N ASP A 124 11.91 6.14 -5.81
CA ASP A 124 10.76 6.81 -5.20
C ASP A 124 9.83 5.76 -4.63
N PHE A 125 10.39 4.91 -3.76
CA PHE A 125 9.70 3.72 -3.25
C PHE A 125 8.49 4.05 -2.35
N MET A 126 8.43 5.27 -1.78
CA MET A 126 7.25 5.78 -1.05
C MET A 126 6.18 6.38 -1.98
N GLY A 127 6.51 6.63 -3.25
CA GLY A 127 5.59 7.25 -4.20
C GLY A 127 5.29 8.73 -3.91
N ASP A 128 6.19 9.41 -3.19
CA ASP A 128 6.00 10.81 -2.79
C ASP A 128 5.99 11.78 -3.98
N LYS A 129 6.72 11.44 -5.04
CA LYS A 129 6.80 12.23 -6.27
C LYS A 129 5.88 11.69 -7.36
N ASP A 130 5.79 10.38 -7.47
CA ASP A 130 5.01 9.67 -8.47
C ASP A 130 4.19 8.54 -7.81
N TRP A 131 2.97 8.86 -7.42
CA TRP A 131 2.05 7.91 -6.77
C TRP A 131 1.79 6.65 -7.60
N THR A 132 1.98 6.71 -8.93
CA THR A 132 1.81 5.53 -9.80
C THR A 132 2.81 4.40 -9.51
N LYS A 133 3.87 4.66 -8.74
CA LYS A 133 4.80 3.63 -8.22
C LYS A 133 4.09 2.57 -7.38
N MET A 134 2.95 2.93 -6.76
CA MET A 134 2.10 2.01 -6.00
C MET A 134 1.28 1.07 -6.90
N PHE A 135 1.25 1.30 -8.22
CA PHE A 135 0.29 0.68 -9.12
C PHE A 135 0.78 -0.61 -9.77
N VAL A 136 -0.09 -1.61 -9.78
CA VAL A 136 0.09 -2.88 -10.50
C VAL A 136 0.15 -2.65 -12.02
N THR A 137 -0.68 -1.75 -12.55
CA THR A 137 -0.68 -1.43 -13.99
C THR A 137 0.65 -0.84 -14.46
N LYS A 138 1.36 -0.09 -13.61
CA LYS A 138 2.71 0.39 -13.89
C LYS A 138 3.73 -0.74 -13.77
N LEU A 139 3.68 -1.52 -12.68
CA LEU A 139 4.54 -2.68 -12.47
C LEU A 139 4.47 -3.67 -13.64
N MET A 140 3.27 -3.99 -14.13
CA MET A 140 3.09 -4.89 -15.29
C MET A 140 3.83 -4.39 -16.54
N LYS A 141 3.84 -3.08 -16.78
CA LYS A 141 4.50 -2.45 -17.94
C LYS A 141 6.02 -2.33 -17.77
N THR A 142 6.47 -1.94 -16.58
CA THR A 142 7.88 -1.57 -16.34
C THR A 142 8.70 -2.69 -15.74
N ARG A 143 8.07 -3.70 -15.16
CA ARG A 143 8.69 -4.74 -14.32
C ARG A 143 9.42 -4.16 -13.10
N SER A 144 9.15 -2.92 -12.73
CA SER A 144 9.72 -2.23 -11.58
C SER A 144 8.61 -1.78 -10.63
N GLY A 145 8.70 -2.15 -9.36
CA GLY A 145 7.69 -1.87 -8.34
C GLY A 145 8.28 -1.69 -6.95
N ASN A 146 7.42 -1.47 -5.97
CA ASN A 146 7.82 -1.24 -4.59
C ASN A 146 7.16 -2.24 -3.63
N CYS A 147 7.31 -2.02 -2.33
CA CYS A 147 6.70 -2.86 -1.28
C CYS A 147 5.16 -2.86 -1.28
N HIS A 148 4.51 -2.03 -2.08
CA HIS A 148 3.06 -2.03 -2.27
C HIS A 148 2.65 -2.76 -3.56
N SER A 149 3.17 -2.34 -4.71
CA SER A 149 2.75 -2.88 -6.02
C SER A 149 3.18 -4.34 -6.23
N LEU A 150 4.37 -4.74 -5.74
CA LEU A 150 4.85 -6.12 -5.87
C LEU A 150 3.95 -7.14 -5.16
N PRO A 151 3.66 -7.04 -3.84
CA PRO A 151 2.78 -8.00 -3.18
C PRO A 151 1.33 -7.91 -3.65
N THR A 152 0.86 -6.74 -4.07
CA THR A 152 -0.46 -6.57 -4.69
C THR A 152 -0.57 -7.39 -5.99
N TYR A 153 0.44 -7.31 -6.86
CA TYR A 153 0.47 -8.11 -8.08
C TYR A 153 0.62 -9.60 -7.80
N TYR A 154 1.45 -9.97 -6.83
CA TYR A 154 1.58 -11.37 -6.38
C TYR A 154 0.23 -11.96 -5.96
N LYS A 155 -0.53 -11.25 -5.11
CA LYS A 155 -1.86 -11.71 -4.68
C LYS A 155 -2.81 -11.85 -5.86
N ILE A 156 -2.85 -10.88 -6.78
CA ILE A 156 -3.70 -10.95 -7.99
C ILE A 156 -3.37 -12.18 -8.83
N LEU A 157 -2.10 -12.44 -9.10
CA LEU A 157 -1.67 -13.61 -9.88
C LEU A 157 -1.97 -14.93 -9.15
N SER A 158 -1.78 -14.96 -7.83
CA SER A 158 -2.11 -16.13 -7.02
C SER A 158 -3.60 -16.45 -7.11
N GLU A 159 -4.48 -15.47 -6.95
CA GLU A 159 -5.93 -15.66 -7.11
C GLU A 159 -6.31 -16.13 -8.52
N GLU A 160 -5.69 -15.57 -9.56
CA GLU A 160 -5.96 -15.92 -10.96
C GLU A 160 -5.67 -17.40 -11.26
N ILE A 161 -4.67 -17.99 -10.59
CA ILE A 161 -4.33 -19.42 -10.78
C ILE A 161 -4.95 -20.34 -9.73
N GLY A 162 -5.71 -19.80 -8.75
CA GLY A 162 -6.34 -20.56 -7.69
C GLY A 162 -5.42 -20.87 -6.50
N ALA A 163 -4.26 -20.22 -6.41
CA ALA A 163 -3.38 -20.32 -5.26
C ALA A 163 -3.85 -19.35 -4.13
N LYS A 164 -3.52 -19.70 -2.87
CA LYS A 164 -3.86 -18.89 -1.72
C LYS A 164 -2.65 -18.06 -1.29
N ALA A 165 -2.76 -16.74 -1.42
CA ALA A 165 -1.80 -15.77 -0.92
C ALA A 165 -2.54 -14.63 -0.22
N PHE A 166 -1.99 -14.16 0.88
CA PHE A 166 -2.59 -13.17 1.75
C PHE A 166 -1.64 -11.98 1.88
N LEU A 167 -2.16 -10.77 1.81
CA LEU A 167 -1.41 -9.58 2.19
C LEU A 167 -1.22 -9.56 3.70
N ALA A 168 -0.11 -8.99 4.16
CA ALA A 168 0.12 -8.70 5.56
C ALA A 168 0.81 -7.34 5.69
N LEU A 169 0.42 -6.59 6.73
CA LEU A 169 0.96 -5.25 7.01
C LEU A 169 2.13 -5.33 8.00
N ALA A 170 3.10 -4.47 7.81
CA ALA A 170 4.10 -4.05 8.77
C ALA A 170 4.20 -2.50 8.73
N PRO A 171 4.94 -1.83 9.62
CA PRO A 171 5.16 -0.39 9.54
C PRO A 171 5.67 0.01 8.15
N ASN A 172 4.95 0.89 7.46
CA ASN A 172 5.25 1.38 6.10
C ASN A 172 5.54 0.28 5.07
N HIS A 173 5.06 -0.95 5.30
CA HIS A 173 5.40 -2.10 4.47
C HIS A 173 4.23 -3.06 4.27
N LEU A 174 4.15 -3.64 3.07
CA LEU A 174 3.21 -4.68 2.68
C LEU A 174 3.99 -5.87 2.12
N TYR A 175 3.60 -7.08 2.53
CA TYR A 175 4.25 -8.31 2.10
C TYR A 175 3.24 -9.46 1.97
N ILE A 176 3.68 -10.63 1.54
CA ILE A 176 2.81 -11.80 1.32
C ILE A 176 3.02 -12.84 2.42
N LYS A 177 1.91 -13.46 2.82
CA LYS A 177 1.90 -14.70 3.60
C LYS A 177 1.14 -15.80 2.86
N HIS A 178 1.61 -17.03 2.96
CA HIS A 178 0.86 -18.21 2.52
C HIS A 178 1.13 -19.41 3.45
N ILE A 179 0.31 -20.44 3.33
CA ILE A 179 0.51 -21.69 4.06
C ILE A 179 1.46 -22.58 3.24
N ASP A 180 2.49 -23.14 3.88
CA ASP A 180 3.42 -24.08 3.27
C ASP A 180 2.87 -25.52 3.18
N GLU A 181 3.68 -26.45 2.67
CA GLU A 181 3.29 -27.87 2.55
C GLU A 181 3.01 -28.55 3.91
N LYS A 182 3.58 -28.02 5.00
CA LYS A 182 3.44 -28.52 6.37
C LYS A 182 2.28 -27.86 7.13
N GLY A 183 1.56 -26.93 6.51
CA GLY A 183 0.49 -26.17 7.15
C GLY A 183 0.97 -24.97 7.98
N GLN A 184 2.22 -24.53 7.82
CA GLN A 184 2.79 -23.42 8.54
C GLN A 184 2.76 -22.14 7.70
N TRP A 185 2.67 -20.99 8.37
CA TRP A 185 2.75 -19.69 7.72
C TRP A 185 4.17 -19.41 7.23
N THR A 186 4.28 -19.04 5.96
CA THR A 186 5.51 -18.57 5.31
C THR A 186 5.34 -17.14 4.85
N ASN A 187 6.32 -16.29 5.12
CA ASN A 187 6.38 -14.93 4.61
C ASN A 187 7.12 -14.93 3.27
N VAL A 188 6.65 -14.07 2.35
CA VAL A 188 7.31 -13.81 1.07
C VAL A 188 7.62 -12.34 1.00
N GLU A 189 8.90 -12.01 0.96
CA GLU A 189 9.43 -10.65 0.84
C GLU A 189 9.92 -10.41 -0.59
N LEU A 190 9.25 -9.51 -1.29
CA LEU A 190 9.51 -9.25 -2.71
C LEU A 190 10.49 -8.11 -2.96
N THR A 191 10.87 -7.37 -1.90
CA THR A 191 11.90 -6.33 -2.01
C THR A 191 13.27 -6.93 -2.34
N ASN A 192 13.57 -8.08 -1.73
CA ASN A 192 14.85 -8.80 -1.88
C ASN A 192 14.70 -10.24 -2.41
N GLY A 193 13.47 -10.69 -2.69
CA GLY A 193 13.21 -12.04 -3.20
C GLY A 193 13.46 -13.14 -2.17
N GLY A 194 13.02 -12.97 -0.91
CA GLY A 194 13.30 -13.88 0.19
C GLY A 194 12.07 -14.43 0.91
N PHE A 195 12.34 -15.40 1.80
CA PHE A 195 11.34 -16.03 2.69
C PHE A 195 11.75 -15.82 4.15
N PRO A 196 11.65 -14.58 4.67
CA PRO A 196 12.13 -14.27 6.01
C PRO A 196 11.26 -14.93 7.09
N ARG A 197 11.88 -15.27 8.23
CA ARG A 197 11.15 -15.67 9.42
C ARG A 197 10.49 -14.44 10.09
N ASP A 198 9.43 -14.67 10.86
CA ASP A 198 8.72 -13.60 11.58
C ASP A 198 9.68 -12.73 12.41
N GLN A 199 10.66 -13.36 13.11
CA GLN A 199 11.63 -12.63 13.92
C GLN A 199 12.46 -11.62 13.11
N TRP A 200 12.78 -11.96 11.85
CA TRP A 200 13.50 -11.04 10.98
C TRP A 200 12.62 -9.83 10.62
N ILE A 201 11.35 -10.06 10.23
CA ILE A 201 10.42 -8.98 9.92
C ILE A 201 10.19 -8.08 11.13
N ILE A 202 10.00 -8.68 12.33
CA ILE A 202 9.80 -7.94 13.58
C ILE A 202 11.00 -7.03 13.86
N LYS A 203 12.21 -7.55 13.69
CA LYS A 203 13.44 -6.80 13.95
C LYS A 203 13.66 -5.71 12.90
N GLU A 204 13.58 -6.08 11.62
CA GLU A 204 13.89 -5.17 10.49
C GLU A 204 12.90 -4.02 10.41
N MET A 205 11.60 -4.29 10.65
CA MET A 205 10.54 -3.30 10.60
C MET A 205 10.23 -2.68 11.97
N ALA A 206 11.05 -2.96 13.00
CA ALA A 206 10.87 -2.48 14.38
C ALA A 206 9.41 -2.63 14.90
N ILE A 207 8.77 -3.78 14.62
CA ILE A 207 7.36 -3.99 14.95
C ILE A 207 7.17 -4.11 16.46
N PRO A 208 6.37 -3.24 17.10
CA PRO A 208 6.07 -3.37 18.52
C PRO A 208 5.29 -4.65 18.82
N ILE A 209 5.59 -5.29 19.94
CA ILE A 209 4.91 -6.53 20.37
C ILE A 209 3.40 -6.30 20.59
N GLU A 210 3.01 -5.10 20.99
CA GLU A 210 1.62 -4.67 21.16
C GLU A 210 0.87 -4.67 19.83
N ALA A 211 1.53 -4.26 18.74
CA ALA A 211 0.93 -4.24 17.39
C ALA A 211 0.75 -5.65 16.81
N ILE A 212 1.60 -6.60 17.22
CA ILE A 212 1.43 -8.03 16.88
C ILE A 212 0.26 -8.61 17.70
N LYS A 213 0.23 -8.37 19.01
CA LYS A 213 -0.84 -8.84 19.90
C LYS A 213 -2.22 -8.29 19.53
N SER A 214 -2.26 -7.04 19.07
CA SER A 214 -3.51 -6.42 18.60
C SER A 214 -3.93 -6.92 17.20
N GLU A 215 -3.05 -7.65 16.51
CA GLU A 215 -3.21 -8.06 15.10
C GLU A 215 -3.27 -6.88 14.10
N ALA A 216 -2.76 -5.71 14.47
CA ALA A 216 -2.64 -4.58 13.55
C ALA A 216 -1.57 -4.83 12.49
N TYR A 217 -0.52 -5.60 12.85
CA TYR A 217 0.55 -6.03 11.95
C TYR A 217 0.71 -7.55 11.94
N MET A 218 1.36 -8.05 10.88
CA MET A 218 1.74 -9.45 10.65
C MET A 218 0.59 -10.46 10.50
N LYS A 219 -0.65 -10.02 10.64
CA LYS A 219 -1.83 -10.86 10.39
C LYS A 219 -2.04 -11.01 8.87
N PRO A 220 -2.32 -12.23 8.37
CA PRO A 220 -2.78 -12.41 7.00
C PRO A 220 -4.18 -11.79 6.85
N LEU A 221 -4.32 -10.87 5.88
CA LEU A 221 -5.57 -10.16 5.64
C LEU A 221 -6.60 -11.05 4.97
N THR A 222 -7.83 -10.98 5.44
CA THR A 222 -8.99 -11.56 4.74
C THR A 222 -9.27 -10.82 3.42
N ASP A 223 -10.10 -11.40 2.55
CA ASP A 223 -10.48 -10.77 1.29
C ASP A 223 -11.20 -9.43 1.52
N LYS A 224 -12.06 -9.35 2.55
CA LYS A 224 -12.70 -8.08 2.94
C LYS A 224 -11.69 -7.04 3.45
N GLU A 225 -10.74 -7.43 4.28
CA GLU A 225 -9.69 -6.54 4.75
C GLU A 225 -8.78 -6.08 3.58
N SER A 226 -8.51 -6.96 2.60
CA SER A 226 -7.76 -6.61 1.40
C SER A 226 -8.51 -5.59 0.51
N VAL A 227 -9.82 -5.71 0.36
CA VAL A 227 -10.64 -4.70 -0.36
C VAL A 227 -10.74 -3.41 0.46
N ALA A 228 -10.85 -3.47 1.79
CA ALA A 228 -10.79 -2.27 2.63
C ALA A 228 -9.43 -1.56 2.54
N LEU A 229 -8.34 -2.31 2.34
CA LEU A 229 -7.02 -1.73 2.05
C LEU A 229 -7.01 -1.05 0.67
N CYS A 230 -7.71 -1.58 -0.36
CA CYS A 230 -7.87 -0.85 -1.63
C CYS A 230 -8.65 0.47 -1.46
N MET A 231 -9.56 0.58 -0.48
CA MET A 231 -10.21 1.86 -0.15
C MET A 231 -9.23 2.83 0.52
N PHE A 232 -8.27 2.34 1.33
CA PHE A 232 -7.15 3.16 1.81
C PHE A 232 -6.33 3.70 0.62
N ASP A 233 -6.00 2.85 -0.34
CA ASP A 233 -5.28 3.27 -1.55
C ASP A 233 -6.07 4.29 -2.37
N LEU A 234 -7.40 4.13 -2.48
CA LEU A 234 -8.29 5.07 -3.15
C LEU A 234 -8.29 6.43 -2.46
N ALA A 235 -8.37 6.45 -1.12
CA ALA A 235 -8.33 7.68 -0.32
C ALA A 235 -7.00 8.42 -0.48
N ASN A 236 -5.87 7.68 -0.47
CA ASN A 236 -4.55 8.30 -0.65
C ASN A 236 -4.30 8.76 -2.09
N ALA A 237 -4.75 7.98 -3.09
CA ALA A 237 -4.68 8.39 -4.49
C ALA A 237 -5.45 9.69 -4.73
N TYR A 238 -6.64 9.82 -4.12
CA TYR A 238 -7.42 11.07 -4.15
C TYR A 238 -6.68 12.20 -3.42
N GLN A 239 -6.23 11.94 -2.19
CA GLN A 239 -5.51 12.91 -1.37
C GLN A 239 -4.24 13.43 -2.05
N PHE A 240 -3.52 12.58 -2.74
CA PHE A 240 -2.33 12.98 -3.51
C PHE A 240 -2.66 14.00 -4.60
N GLN A 241 -3.82 13.87 -5.27
CA GLN A 241 -4.24 14.77 -6.35
C GLN A 241 -4.96 16.03 -5.84
N PHE A 242 -5.76 15.91 -4.79
CA PHE A 242 -6.73 16.95 -4.40
C PHE A 242 -6.59 17.44 -2.97
N GLY A 243 -5.75 16.79 -2.16
CA GLY A 243 -5.62 17.11 -0.73
C GLY A 243 -6.67 16.40 0.14
N TYR A 244 -6.66 16.75 1.43
CA TYR A 244 -7.59 16.19 2.41
C TYR A 244 -8.92 16.93 2.36
N ASP A 245 -10.01 16.17 2.16
CA ASP A 245 -11.38 16.64 2.21
C ASP A 245 -12.33 15.57 2.78
N ASP A 246 -13.64 15.84 2.70
CA ASP A 246 -14.67 14.92 3.20
C ASP A 246 -14.70 13.58 2.45
N PHE A 247 -14.25 13.53 1.18
CA PHE A 247 -14.18 12.27 0.44
C PHE A 247 -13.13 11.34 1.05
N VAL A 248 -11.94 11.87 1.36
CA VAL A 248 -10.85 11.11 2.01
C VAL A 248 -11.32 10.59 3.38
N LEU A 249 -11.88 11.47 4.21
CA LEU A 249 -12.37 11.11 5.54
C LEU A 249 -13.48 10.07 5.49
N ASN A 250 -14.47 10.25 4.60
CA ASN A 250 -15.59 9.30 4.46
C ASN A 250 -15.11 7.94 3.97
N THR A 251 -14.19 7.92 3.00
CA THR A 251 -13.62 6.68 2.45
C THR A 251 -12.87 5.91 3.53
N ALA A 252 -11.99 6.57 4.27
CA ALA A 252 -11.22 5.95 5.34
C ALA A 252 -12.13 5.45 6.49
N ASN A 253 -13.08 6.24 6.95
CA ASN A 253 -14.04 5.84 7.99
C ASN A 253 -14.95 4.68 7.54
N THR A 254 -15.30 4.62 6.26
CA THR A 254 -16.08 3.51 5.70
C THR A 254 -15.25 2.23 5.67
N ALA A 255 -14.01 2.29 5.21
CA ALA A 255 -13.10 1.16 5.19
C ALA A 255 -12.82 0.61 6.61
N LEU A 256 -12.69 1.47 7.61
CA LEU A 256 -12.49 1.09 9.02
C LEU A 256 -13.63 0.25 9.61
N LYS A 257 -14.84 0.29 9.04
CA LYS A 257 -15.94 -0.60 9.47
C LYS A 257 -15.65 -2.07 9.11
N TYR A 258 -14.84 -2.31 8.09
CA TYR A 258 -14.48 -3.64 7.58
C TYR A 258 -13.05 -4.06 7.96
N PHE A 259 -12.20 -3.10 8.25
CA PHE A 259 -10.84 -3.34 8.76
C PHE A 259 -10.53 -2.40 9.93
N PRO A 260 -11.13 -2.64 11.13
CA PRO A 260 -11.09 -1.70 12.25
C PRO A 260 -9.70 -1.53 12.90
N LYS A 261 -8.78 -2.48 12.66
CA LYS A 261 -7.41 -2.47 13.19
C LYS A 261 -6.38 -1.97 12.17
N CYS A 262 -6.81 -1.48 11.02
CA CYS A 262 -5.91 -0.96 9.98
C CYS A 262 -5.29 0.37 10.42
N LEU A 263 -4.05 0.33 10.90
CA LEU A 263 -3.32 1.53 11.33
C LEU A 263 -3.19 2.59 10.23
N PRO A 264 -2.88 2.25 8.96
CA PRO A 264 -2.87 3.22 7.87
C PRO A 264 -4.19 3.98 7.69
N LEU A 265 -5.35 3.31 7.78
CA LEU A 265 -6.66 3.96 7.70
C LEU A 265 -6.92 4.90 8.88
N ILE A 266 -6.56 4.49 10.12
CA ILE A 266 -6.71 5.33 11.31
C ILE A 266 -5.81 6.56 11.19
N MET A 267 -4.60 6.39 10.68
CA MET A 267 -3.68 7.50 10.43
C MET A 267 -4.25 8.47 9.38
N THR A 268 -4.87 7.97 8.31
CA THR A 268 -5.54 8.81 7.30
C THR A 268 -6.65 9.64 7.94
N THR A 269 -7.51 9.04 8.79
CA THR A 269 -8.56 9.80 9.50
C THR A 269 -7.96 10.84 10.45
N SER A 270 -6.89 10.50 11.16
CA SER A 270 -6.15 11.41 12.02
C SER A 270 -5.62 12.62 11.24
N ASN A 271 -4.99 12.38 10.08
CA ASN A 271 -4.46 13.44 9.22
C ASN A 271 -5.57 14.33 8.65
N CYS A 272 -6.73 13.77 8.29
CA CYS A 272 -7.91 14.57 7.91
C CYS A 272 -8.32 15.53 9.03
N TYR A 273 -8.54 15.02 10.24
CA TYR A 273 -8.97 15.84 11.37
C TYR A 273 -7.94 16.91 11.74
N ARG A 274 -6.65 16.57 11.71
CA ARG A 274 -5.56 17.53 11.92
C ARG A 274 -5.60 18.63 10.86
N THR A 275 -5.71 18.27 9.59
CA THR A 275 -5.75 19.23 8.47
C THR A 275 -6.98 20.13 8.56
N PHE A 276 -8.16 19.58 8.84
CA PHE A 276 -9.40 20.35 9.01
C PHE A 276 -9.31 21.32 10.19
N GLY A 277 -8.71 20.87 11.31
CA GLY A 277 -8.49 21.73 12.47
C GLY A 277 -7.56 22.89 12.16
N ILE A 278 -6.44 22.66 11.48
CA ILE A 278 -5.49 23.70 11.05
C ILE A 278 -6.17 24.67 10.07
N THR A 279 -6.89 24.15 9.08
CA THR A 279 -7.62 24.97 8.09
C THR A 279 -8.68 25.84 8.75
N GLU A 280 -9.42 25.29 9.73
CA GLU A 280 -10.42 26.08 10.48
C GLU A 280 -9.78 27.20 11.28
N GLN A 281 -8.65 26.94 11.96
CA GLN A 281 -7.92 27.92 12.75
C GLN A 281 -7.29 29.04 11.89
N ALA A 282 -6.96 28.74 10.64
CA ALA A 282 -6.37 29.70 9.70
C ALA A 282 -7.39 30.67 9.08
N LYS A 283 -8.69 30.47 9.31
CA LYS A 283 -9.73 31.37 8.82
C LYS A 283 -9.64 32.73 9.53
N GLN A 284 -10.07 33.81 8.86
CA GLN A 284 -10.14 35.13 9.44
C GLN A 284 -11.01 35.18 10.71
N ASN A 285 -12.10 34.39 10.74
CA ASN A 285 -12.99 34.24 11.89
C ASN A 285 -13.17 32.74 12.21
N PRO A 286 -12.21 32.12 12.92
CA PRO A 286 -12.25 30.69 13.20
C PRO A 286 -13.38 30.34 14.17
N ASN A 287 -14.10 29.26 13.88
CA ASN A 287 -15.09 28.72 14.79
C ASN A 287 -14.42 27.82 15.83
N LYS A 288 -14.39 28.30 17.09
CA LYS A 288 -13.72 27.58 18.19
C LYS A 288 -14.33 26.20 18.47
N GLU A 289 -15.64 26.01 18.33
CA GLU A 289 -16.31 24.74 18.56
C GLU A 289 -15.97 23.74 17.45
N ILE A 290 -15.91 24.18 16.20
CA ILE A 290 -15.48 23.32 15.08
C ILE A 290 -14.01 22.94 15.24
N SER A 291 -13.12 23.89 15.58
CA SER A 291 -11.70 23.60 15.85
C SER A 291 -11.55 22.59 16.99
N LYS A 292 -12.29 22.76 18.08
CA LYS A 292 -12.30 21.83 19.22
C LYS A 292 -12.79 20.44 18.82
N LYS A 293 -13.87 20.35 18.03
CA LYS A 293 -14.39 19.08 17.50
C LYS A 293 -13.31 18.32 16.71
N TYR A 294 -12.63 18.96 15.78
CA TYR A 294 -11.57 18.32 14.99
C TYR A 294 -10.37 17.94 15.85
N TYR A 295 -9.99 18.77 16.82
CA TYR A 295 -8.92 18.44 17.76
C TYR A 295 -9.26 17.19 18.59
N LEU A 296 -10.48 17.06 19.11
CA LEU A 296 -10.90 15.90 19.88
C LEU A 296 -10.91 14.63 19.02
N ALA A 297 -11.43 14.69 17.79
CA ALA A 297 -11.43 13.58 16.86
C ALA A 297 -10.00 13.14 16.47
N TYR A 298 -9.10 14.09 16.26
CA TYR A 298 -7.67 13.84 16.07
C TYR A 298 -7.07 13.08 17.28
N LYS A 299 -7.33 13.55 18.49
CA LYS A 299 -6.85 12.92 19.74
C LYS A 299 -7.39 11.50 19.92
N GLU A 300 -8.67 11.28 19.61
CA GLU A 300 -9.29 9.97 19.66
C GLU A 300 -8.61 8.98 18.69
N ALA A 301 -8.31 9.42 17.47
CA ALA A 301 -7.57 8.61 16.50
C ALA A 301 -6.17 8.27 17.01
N GLN A 302 -5.45 9.20 17.64
CA GLN A 302 -4.14 8.97 18.27
C GLN A 302 -4.22 7.93 19.40
N VAL A 303 -5.21 8.04 20.27
CA VAL A 303 -5.45 7.07 21.36
C VAL A 303 -5.70 5.67 20.77
N LYS A 304 -6.50 5.58 19.71
CA LYS A 304 -6.79 4.30 19.04
C LYS A 304 -5.54 3.71 18.41
N MET A 305 -4.70 4.51 17.73
CA MET A 305 -3.43 4.03 17.16
C MET A 305 -2.49 3.51 18.26
N ASN A 306 -2.32 4.25 19.34
CA ASN A 306 -1.48 3.84 20.47
C ASN A 306 -1.97 2.54 21.12
N ALA A 307 -3.30 2.38 21.28
CA ALA A 307 -3.89 1.16 21.82
C ALA A 307 -3.67 -0.07 20.91
N LEU A 308 -3.49 0.14 19.60
CA LEU A 308 -3.12 -0.90 18.65
C LEU A 308 -1.61 -1.15 18.57
N GLY A 309 -0.81 -0.42 19.34
CA GLY A 309 0.65 -0.58 19.38
C GLY A 309 1.39 0.25 18.33
N TYR A 310 0.74 1.26 17.74
CA TYR A 310 1.44 2.21 16.86
C TYR A 310 2.53 2.95 17.66
N LYS A 311 3.70 3.01 17.08
CA LYS A 311 4.79 3.89 17.53
C LYS A 311 5.20 4.77 16.37
N GLU A 312 5.33 6.06 16.64
CA GLU A 312 5.87 6.99 15.67
C GLU A 312 7.34 6.62 15.39
N GLU A 313 7.70 6.60 14.12
CA GLU A 313 9.06 6.30 13.70
C GLU A 313 9.98 7.44 14.13
N THR A 314 11.11 7.11 14.75
CA THR A 314 12.08 8.14 15.13
C THR A 314 12.91 8.56 13.90
N PRO A 315 13.41 9.81 13.85
CA PRO A 315 14.28 10.26 12.76
C PRO A 315 15.50 9.34 12.53
N GLU A 316 16.07 8.84 13.62
CA GLU A 316 17.25 7.97 13.59
C GLU A 316 16.92 6.62 12.91
N HIS A 317 15.77 6.02 13.25
CA HIS A 317 15.34 4.76 12.64
C HIS A 317 15.02 4.95 11.14
N TYR A 318 14.37 6.05 10.79
CA TYR A 318 14.11 6.39 9.40
C TYR A 318 15.40 6.57 8.59
N GLU A 319 16.41 7.28 9.15
CA GLU A 319 17.71 7.44 8.51
C GLU A 319 18.44 6.10 8.33
N GLU A 320 18.37 5.21 9.32
CA GLU A 320 18.95 3.87 9.22
C GLU A 320 18.29 3.04 8.13
N TRP A 321 16.96 3.09 8.07
CA TRP A 321 16.20 2.43 7.03
C TRP A 321 16.53 2.96 5.63
N VAL A 322 16.62 4.27 5.42
CA VAL A 322 17.06 4.89 4.15
C VAL A 322 18.46 4.38 3.75
N LYS A 323 19.39 4.34 4.69
CA LYS A 323 20.76 3.82 4.45
C LYS A 323 20.73 2.34 4.04
N ASN A 324 19.85 1.53 4.64
CA ASN A 324 19.73 0.11 4.29
C ASN A 324 19.13 -0.06 2.90
N VAL A 325 18.11 0.73 2.53
CA VAL A 325 17.54 0.76 1.18
C VAL A 325 18.59 1.15 0.13
N GLU A 326 19.41 2.15 0.42
CA GLU A 326 20.51 2.56 -0.47
C GLU A 326 21.57 1.47 -0.66
N LYS A 327 21.92 0.75 0.42
CA LYS A 327 22.84 -0.40 0.34
C LYS A 327 22.28 -1.54 -0.53
N GLU A 328 21.00 -1.84 -0.41
CA GLU A 328 20.36 -2.86 -1.25
C GLU A 328 20.34 -2.43 -2.72
N LYS A 329 20.09 -1.16 -3.01
CA LYS A 329 20.22 -0.59 -4.35
C LYS A 329 21.62 -0.81 -4.94
N GLN A 330 22.67 -0.49 -4.18
CA GLN A 330 24.06 -0.66 -4.63
C GLN A 330 24.39 -2.13 -4.91
N LYS A 331 23.91 -3.08 -4.09
CA LYS A 331 24.07 -4.52 -4.32
C LYS A 331 23.36 -4.96 -5.62
N GLY A 332 22.15 -4.45 -5.87
CA GLY A 332 21.41 -4.71 -7.11
C GLY A 332 22.14 -4.21 -8.36
N GLU A 333 22.78 -3.04 -8.30
CA GLU A 333 23.55 -2.47 -9.40
C GLU A 333 24.83 -3.25 -9.68
N VAL A 334 25.53 -3.76 -8.65
CA VAL A 334 26.74 -4.59 -8.80
C VAL A 334 26.40 -5.94 -9.44
N THR A 335 25.26 -6.55 -9.11
CA THR A 335 24.83 -7.83 -9.71
C THR A 335 24.38 -7.70 -11.16
N THR A 336 23.88 -6.55 -11.59
CA THR A 336 23.50 -6.28 -12.99
C THR A 336 24.69 -5.98 -13.88
N ASN A 337 25.76 -5.41 -13.34
CA ASN A 337 26.98 -5.08 -14.10
C ASN A 337 27.96 -6.27 -14.28
N ASN A 338 27.73 -7.38 -13.56
CA ASN A 338 28.54 -8.60 -13.61
C ASN A 338 27.89 -9.74 -14.40
N LYS A 339 26.80 -9.49 -15.11
CA LYS A 339 26.12 -10.41 -16.03
C LYS A 339 26.20 -9.89 -17.47
#